data_4970e8cb7f380d280bdd7ea8011e93eb
#
_entry.id   4970e8cb7f380d280bdd7ea8011e93eb
#
_cell.length_a   1.000
_cell.length_b   1.000
_cell.length_c   1.000
_cell.angle_alpha   90.00
_cell.angle_beta   90.00
_cell.angle_gamma   90.00
#
_symmetry.space_group_name_H-M   'P 1'
#
loop_
_entity.id
_entity.type
_entity.pdbx_description
1 polymer ?
#
loop_
_entity_poly.entity_id
_entity_poly.type
_entity_poly.pdbx_seq_one_letter_code
_entity_poly.pdbx_strand_id
1 'polypeptide(L)'
;MKKSFLQSLGPGLLFAGAAIGVSHLVQSTRAGAEFGFGLIWALLLVHIFKYPFFQFGPRYAAATGETLLDGYRKLGKGVLIAYYILNFATMFTIQAAVTIVTAGLASQLFGFTNDLVLWSTILMFISLLFLVVGKYKLLDNLMKYIILTLTFSTIIAVCVALFSNKSPFDVTQILPSGTVELTFLIAFLGWMPAPLDISIWHSLWTLEKDKTTVVKTKRRDAVFDFNIGYIGTLCLGICFLLLGALVMYKSGETFSNKGGVFASQLIKLYTKNLGEFSHIFIAIAAF
;
A
#
# COMPACT_ATOMS: atom_id res chain seq x y z
N MET A 1 19.68 -28.14 2.70
CA MET A 1 20.07 -26.77 3.12
C MET A 1 18.82 -26.03 3.62
N LYS A 2 18.83 -25.52 4.85
CA LYS A 2 17.76 -24.63 5.34
C LYS A 2 17.87 -23.30 4.57
N LYS A 3 16.81 -22.93 3.84
CA LYS A 3 16.73 -21.59 3.22
C LYS A 3 16.88 -20.54 4.34
N SER A 4 17.71 -19.51 4.12
CA SER A 4 17.71 -18.34 5.01
C SER A 4 16.30 -17.74 5.04
N PHE A 5 15.85 -17.19 6.17
CA PHE A 5 14.55 -16.53 6.33
C PHE A 5 14.32 -15.50 5.22
N LEU A 6 15.31 -14.67 4.94
CA LEU A 6 15.24 -13.64 3.87
C LEU A 6 15.11 -14.26 2.45
N GLN A 7 15.63 -15.46 2.22
CA GLN A 7 15.47 -16.16 0.94
C GLN A 7 14.08 -16.78 0.75
N SER A 8 13.32 -16.97 1.83
CA SER A 8 11.93 -17.43 1.75
C SER A 8 10.98 -16.29 1.41
N LEU A 9 11.35 -15.05 1.72
CA LEU A 9 10.57 -13.85 1.43
C LEU A 9 10.79 -13.37 -0.01
N GLY A 10 9.74 -12.87 -0.65
CA GLY A 10 9.77 -12.31 -2.00
C GLY A 10 8.40 -11.79 -2.41
N PRO A 11 7.53 -12.62 -3.04
CA PRO A 11 6.20 -12.20 -3.48
C PRO A 11 5.34 -11.56 -2.40
N GLY A 12 5.46 -11.98 -1.13
CA GLY A 12 4.77 -11.36 0.01
C GLY A 12 5.24 -9.94 0.30
N LEU A 13 6.54 -9.66 0.14
CA LEU A 13 7.06 -8.30 0.26
C LEU A 13 6.70 -7.44 -0.96
N LEU A 14 6.66 -8.03 -2.16
CA LEU A 14 6.12 -7.34 -3.34
C LEU A 14 4.65 -6.98 -3.16
N PHE A 15 3.85 -7.90 -2.58
CA PHE A 15 2.48 -7.61 -2.19
C PHE A 15 2.41 -6.41 -1.23
N ALA A 16 3.21 -6.43 -0.16
CA ALA A 16 3.27 -5.32 0.78
C ALA A 16 3.65 -4.00 0.10
N GLY A 17 4.66 -4.01 -0.78
CA GLY A 17 5.07 -2.83 -1.52
C GLY A 17 4.01 -2.27 -2.45
N ALA A 18 3.31 -3.14 -3.18
CA ALA A 18 2.21 -2.72 -4.05
C ALA A 18 0.98 -2.24 -3.24
N ALA A 19 0.77 -2.78 -2.05
CA ALA A 19 -0.33 -2.41 -1.17
C ALA A 19 -0.08 -1.08 -0.44
N ILE A 20 1.15 -0.84 0.06
CA ILE A 20 1.50 0.31 0.92
C ILE A 20 1.82 1.56 0.06
N GLY A 21 0.94 1.93 -0.81
CA GLY A 21 1.02 3.18 -1.55
C GLY A 21 -0.08 4.14 -1.07
N VAL A 22 -0.89 4.59 -2.02
CA VAL A 22 -2.02 5.51 -1.77
C VAL A 22 -2.99 4.97 -0.72
N SER A 23 -3.20 3.65 -0.66
CA SER A 23 -4.10 3.02 0.32
C SER A 23 -3.66 3.31 1.77
N HIS A 24 -2.41 3.12 2.09
CA HIS A 24 -1.90 3.28 3.46
C HIS A 24 -1.49 4.72 3.74
N LEU A 25 -0.58 5.27 2.92
CA LEU A 25 -0.05 6.61 3.12
C LEU A 25 -1.14 7.69 3.07
N VAL A 26 -2.08 7.59 2.12
CA VAL A 26 -3.13 8.62 1.97
C VAL A 26 -4.39 8.22 2.71
N GLN A 27 -4.99 7.07 2.41
CA GLN A 27 -6.32 6.75 2.94
C GLN A 27 -6.31 6.43 4.44
N SER A 28 -5.33 5.65 4.95
CA SER A 28 -5.25 5.39 6.38
C SER A 28 -4.93 6.65 7.18
N THR A 29 -4.02 7.50 6.67
CA THR A 29 -3.70 8.77 7.34
C THR A 29 -4.89 9.72 7.33
N ARG A 30 -5.65 9.79 6.21
CA ARG A 30 -6.91 10.57 6.16
C ARG A 30 -7.95 10.03 7.12
N ALA A 31 -8.12 8.71 7.23
CA ALA A 31 -9.01 8.12 8.21
C ALA A 31 -8.66 8.59 9.63
N GLY A 32 -7.37 8.61 9.97
CA GLY A 32 -6.87 9.15 11.23
C GLY A 32 -7.09 10.66 11.39
N ALA A 33 -6.81 11.43 10.33
CA ALA A 33 -6.94 12.89 10.35
C ALA A 33 -8.38 13.38 10.48
N GLU A 34 -9.33 12.69 9.87
CA GLU A 34 -10.74 13.08 9.85
C GLU A 34 -11.55 12.46 11.01
N PHE A 35 -11.24 11.23 11.40
CA PHE A 35 -12.03 10.46 12.39
C PHE A 35 -11.24 10.06 13.65
N GLY A 36 -10.00 10.53 13.82
CA GLY A 36 -9.15 10.09 14.92
C GLY A 36 -8.93 8.57 14.89
N PHE A 37 -9.21 7.90 16.01
CA PHE A 37 -9.12 6.43 16.09
C PHE A 37 -10.43 5.72 15.67
N GLY A 38 -11.45 6.49 15.29
CA GLY A 38 -12.81 6.01 15.09
C GLY A 38 -13.00 4.98 13.97
N LEU A 39 -12.06 4.86 13.00
CA LEU A 39 -12.14 3.90 11.89
C LEU A 39 -11.17 2.73 12.01
N ILE A 40 -10.56 2.49 13.17
CA ILE A 40 -9.71 1.30 13.39
C ILE A 40 -10.48 0.00 13.12
N TRP A 41 -11.76 -0.06 13.54
CA TRP A 41 -12.62 -1.21 13.29
C TRP A 41 -12.77 -1.51 11.79
N ALA A 42 -12.91 -0.48 10.96
CA ALA A 42 -13.07 -0.63 9.53
C ALA A 42 -11.78 -1.16 8.87
N LEU A 43 -10.63 -0.68 9.33
CA LEU A 43 -9.33 -1.17 8.90
C LEU A 43 -9.13 -2.65 9.24
N LEU A 44 -9.43 -3.05 10.48
CA LEU A 44 -9.33 -4.45 10.91
C LEU A 44 -10.30 -5.34 10.15
N LEU A 45 -11.54 -4.91 10.04
CA LEU A 45 -12.60 -5.66 9.38
C LEU A 45 -12.28 -5.94 7.91
N VAL A 46 -11.84 -4.93 7.15
CA VAL A 46 -11.51 -5.13 5.74
C VAL A 46 -10.32 -6.06 5.54
N HIS A 47 -9.33 -6.04 6.43
CA HIS A 47 -8.22 -6.99 6.38
C HIS A 47 -8.69 -8.41 6.68
N ILE A 48 -9.54 -8.61 7.68
CA ILE A 48 -10.08 -9.94 8.01
C ILE A 48 -10.88 -10.50 6.82
N PHE A 49 -11.79 -9.71 6.25
CA PHE A 49 -12.65 -10.18 5.17
C PHE A 49 -11.91 -10.40 3.85
N LYS A 50 -10.93 -9.57 3.52
CA LYS A 50 -10.17 -9.71 2.27
C LYS A 50 -9.02 -10.74 2.37
N TYR A 51 -8.60 -11.15 3.57
CA TYR A 51 -7.51 -12.09 3.78
C TYR A 51 -7.62 -13.37 2.94
N PRO A 52 -8.74 -14.12 2.94
CA PRO A 52 -8.82 -15.37 2.20
C PRO A 52 -8.70 -15.16 0.69
N PHE A 53 -9.21 -14.05 0.17
CA PHE A 53 -9.16 -13.73 -1.26
C PHE A 53 -7.74 -13.42 -1.73
N PHE A 54 -6.99 -12.63 -0.98
CA PHE A 54 -5.60 -12.32 -1.32
C PHE A 54 -4.68 -13.51 -1.11
N GLN A 55 -4.90 -14.33 -0.05
CA GLN A 55 -4.11 -15.54 0.20
C GLN A 55 -4.29 -16.58 -0.90
N PHE A 56 -5.44 -16.60 -1.56
CA PHE A 56 -5.75 -17.61 -2.55
C PHE A 56 -4.79 -17.58 -3.75
N GLY A 57 -4.38 -16.39 -4.22
CA GLY A 57 -3.48 -16.20 -5.37
C GLY A 57 -2.15 -16.98 -5.24
N PRO A 58 -1.30 -16.65 -4.27
CA PRO A 58 -0.02 -17.33 -4.08
C PRO A 58 -0.17 -18.80 -3.70
N ARG A 59 -1.22 -19.13 -2.94
CA ARG A 59 -1.54 -20.52 -2.56
C ARG A 59 -1.91 -21.36 -3.77
N TYR A 60 -2.71 -20.83 -4.69
CA TYR A 60 -3.08 -21.48 -5.94
C TYR A 60 -1.86 -21.70 -6.82
N ALA A 61 -1.07 -20.65 -7.07
CA ALA A 61 0.13 -20.72 -7.89
C ALA A 61 1.14 -21.74 -7.38
N ALA A 62 1.42 -21.76 -6.08
CA ALA A 62 2.34 -22.74 -5.48
C ALA A 62 1.80 -24.19 -5.48
N ALA A 63 0.49 -24.38 -5.52
CA ALA A 63 -0.13 -25.71 -5.53
C ALA A 63 -0.24 -26.29 -6.94
N THR A 64 -0.51 -25.45 -7.94
CA THR A 64 -0.83 -25.89 -9.31
C THR A 64 0.26 -25.61 -10.33
N GLY A 65 1.15 -24.65 -10.04
CA GLY A 65 2.12 -24.12 -11.02
C GLY A 65 1.47 -23.23 -12.08
N GLU A 66 0.25 -22.74 -11.86
CA GLU A 66 -0.53 -21.93 -12.77
C GLU A 66 -0.86 -20.57 -12.17
N THR A 67 -1.15 -19.61 -13.03
CA THR A 67 -1.62 -18.28 -12.59
C THR A 67 -3.07 -18.33 -12.13
N LEU A 68 -3.49 -17.36 -11.34
CA LEU A 68 -4.89 -17.23 -10.95
C LEU A 68 -5.81 -16.98 -12.15
N LEU A 69 -5.29 -16.37 -13.23
CA LEU A 69 -6.02 -16.19 -14.50
C LEU A 69 -6.31 -17.55 -15.18
N ASP A 70 -5.35 -18.48 -15.12
CA ASP A 70 -5.57 -19.85 -15.63
C ASP A 70 -6.66 -20.55 -14.82
N GLY A 71 -6.67 -20.34 -13.50
CA GLY A 71 -7.75 -20.81 -12.62
C GLY A 71 -9.11 -20.24 -13.02
N TYR A 72 -9.22 -18.94 -13.25
CA TYR A 72 -10.47 -18.30 -13.71
C TYR A 72 -10.91 -18.83 -15.07
N ARG A 73 -9.97 -19.06 -15.97
CA ARG A 73 -10.28 -19.68 -17.28
C ARG A 73 -10.87 -21.07 -17.14
N LYS A 74 -10.38 -21.88 -16.18
CA LYS A 74 -10.91 -23.22 -15.88
C LYS A 74 -12.32 -23.19 -15.27
N LEU A 75 -12.63 -22.16 -14.48
CA LEU A 75 -13.99 -21.94 -13.95
C LEU A 75 -15.00 -21.58 -15.05
N GLY A 76 -14.51 -21.00 -16.16
CA GLY A 76 -15.32 -20.68 -17.31
C GLY A 76 -14.93 -19.37 -17.98
N LYS A 77 -15.16 -19.29 -19.30
CA LYS A 77 -14.85 -18.10 -20.10
C LYS A 77 -15.55 -16.84 -19.56
N GLY A 78 -16.78 -16.96 -19.05
CA GLY A 78 -17.54 -15.86 -18.49
C GLY A 78 -16.86 -15.24 -17.26
N VAL A 79 -16.28 -16.05 -16.38
CA VAL A 79 -15.54 -15.58 -15.20
C VAL A 79 -14.30 -14.78 -15.62
N LEU A 80 -13.56 -15.28 -16.59
CA LEU A 80 -12.36 -14.60 -17.10
C LEU A 80 -12.72 -13.27 -17.79
N ILE A 81 -13.78 -13.25 -18.59
CA ILE A 81 -14.27 -12.03 -19.25
C ILE A 81 -14.74 -11.00 -18.22
N ALA A 82 -15.50 -11.42 -17.21
CA ALA A 82 -15.93 -10.53 -16.13
C ALA A 82 -14.74 -9.89 -15.39
N TYR A 83 -13.69 -10.69 -15.13
CA TYR A 83 -12.45 -10.15 -14.55
C TYR A 83 -11.79 -9.12 -15.49
N TYR A 84 -11.66 -9.40 -16.78
CA TYR A 84 -11.06 -8.45 -17.72
C TYR A 84 -11.85 -7.15 -17.82
N ILE A 85 -13.18 -7.20 -17.84
CA ILE A 85 -14.02 -5.99 -17.84
C ILE A 85 -13.76 -5.17 -16.59
N LEU A 86 -13.75 -5.80 -15.40
CA LEU A 86 -13.51 -5.14 -14.14
C LEU A 86 -12.10 -4.53 -14.08
N ASN A 87 -11.09 -5.28 -14.49
CA ASN A 87 -9.71 -4.82 -14.51
C ASN A 87 -9.53 -3.64 -15.49
N PHE A 88 -10.11 -3.72 -16.69
CA PHE A 88 -10.04 -2.64 -17.66
C PHE A 88 -10.76 -1.39 -17.18
N ALA A 89 -11.90 -1.54 -16.51
CA ALA A 89 -12.65 -0.41 -15.94
C ALA A 89 -11.90 0.32 -14.80
N THR A 90 -11.05 -0.41 -14.04
CA THR A 90 -10.39 0.15 -12.85
C THR A 90 -8.93 0.55 -13.09
N MET A 91 -8.23 -0.05 -14.06
CA MET A 91 -6.79 0.13 -14.22
C MET A 91 -6.38 1.59 -14.48
N PHE A 92 -7.14 2.32 -15.29
CA PHE A 92 -6.84 3.73 -15.59
C PHE A 92 -7.04 4.62 -14.37
N THR A 93 -8.11 4.38 -13.60
CA THR A 93 -8.41 5.14 -12.39
C THR A 93 -7.36 4.88 -11.31
N ILE A 94 -6.96 3.63 -11.12
CA ILE A 94 -5.91 3.25 -10.15
C ILE A 94 -4.57 3.87 -10.58
N GLN A 95 -4.18 3.73 -11.85
CA GLN A 95 -2.93 4.29 -12.36
C GLN A 95 -2.89 5.81 -12.20
N ALA A 96 -3.95 6.51 -12.58
CA ALA A 96 -4.04 7.96 -12.44
C ALA A 96 -3.95 8.39 -10.96
N ALA A 97 -4.67 7.71 -10.05
CA ALA A 97 -4.66 8.04 -8.63
C ALA A 97 -3.27 7.83 -8.00
N VAL A 98 -2.60 6.71 -8.30
CA VAL A 98 -1.26 6.44 -7.78
C VAL A 98 -0.25 7.44 -8.33
N THR A 99 -0.27 7.67 -9.65
CA THR A 99 0.69 8.57 -10.31
C THR A 99 0.57 10.01 -9.80
N ILE A 100 -0.65 10.55 -9.65
CA ILE A 100 -0.85 11.92 -9.18
C ILE A 100 -0.41 12.13 -7.72
N VAL A 101 -0.58 11.11 -6.87
CA VAL A 101 -0.09 11.15 -5.48
C VAL A 101 1.42 11.14 -5.46
N THR A 102 2.06 10.24 -6.22
CA THR A 102 3.53 10.17 -6.32
C THR A 102 4.10 11.46 -6.93
N ALA A 103 3.44 12.05 -7.93
CA ALA A 103 3.83 13.34 -8.50
C ALA A 103 3.76 14.48 -7.46
N GLY A 104 2.74 14.48 -6.60
CA GLY A 104 2.64 15.43 -5.48
C GLY A 104 3.79 15.27 -4.47
N LEU A 105 4.17 14.04 -4.14
CA LEU A 105 5.32 13.75 -3.28
C LEU A 105 6.63 14.19 -3.94
N ALA A 106 6.83 13.87 -5.22
CA ALA A 106 8.01 14.27 -5.99
C ALA A 106 8.18 15.79 -6.06
N SER A 107 7.08 16.50 -6.29
CA SER A 107 7.07 17.97 -6.30
C SER A 107 7.56 18.57 -4.97
N GLN A 108 7.18 17.97 -3.84
CA GLN A 108 7.65 18.43 -2.52
C GLN A 108 9.10 18.02 -2.22
N LEU A 109 9.49 16.81 -2.65
CA LEU A 109 10.82 16.27 -2.35
C LEU A 109 11.92 16.96 -3.18
N PHE A 110 11.69 17.14 -4.47
CA PHE A 110 12.69 17.67 -5.40
C PHE A 110 12.56 19.18 -5.66
N GLY A 111 11.38 19.76 -5.55
CA GLY A 111 11.14 21.21 -5.50
C GLY A 111 11.40 21.99 -6.78
N PHE A 112 11.80 21.36 -7.92
CA PHE A 112 12.13 22.12 -9.13
C PHE A 112 10.90 22.56 -9.95
N THR A 113 9.75 21.92 -9.75
CA THR A 113 8.48 22.34 -10.37
C THR A 113 7.29 21.84 -9.56
N ASN A 114 6.20 22.61 -9.62
CA ASN A 114 4.91 22.22 -9.05
C ASN A 114 3.95 21.64 -10.11
N ASP A 115 4.41 21.43 -11.33
CA ASP A 115 3.62 20.85 -12.41
C ASP A 115 3.48 19.34 -12.20
N LEU A 116 2.31 18.90 -11.76
CA LEU A 116 2.01 17.49 -11.52
C LEU A 116 1.93 16.67 -12.81
N VAL A 117 1.63 17.31 -13.96
CA VAL A 117 1.59 16.61 -15.25
C VAL A 117 3.01 16.26 -15.68
N LEU A 118 3.94 17.22 -15.56
CA LEU A 118 5.35 16.99 -15.86
C LEU A 118 5.93 15.88 -14.95
N TRP A 119 5.69 15.96 -13.64
CA TRP A 119 6.11 14.91 -12.71
C TRP A 119 5.51 13.54 -13.04
N SER A 120 4.21 13.49 -13.35
CA SER A 120 3.55 12.25 -13.74
C SER A 120 4.19 11.63 -14.98
N THR A 121 4.53 12.46 -15.97
CA THR A 121 5.20 12.01 -17.20
C THR A 121 6.59 11.43 -16.92
N ILE A 122 7.38 12.13 -16.11
CA ILE A 122 8.73 11.68 -15.70
C ILE A 122 8.64 10.34 -14.95
N LEU A 123 7.73 10.26 -13.97
CA LEU A 123 7.56 9.05 -13.15
C LEU A 123 7.10 7.84 -13.98
N MET A 124 6.14 8.04 -14.89
CA MET A 124 5.70 6.97 -15.79
C MET A 124 6.82 6.50 -16.71
N PHE A 125 7.63 7.42 -17.23
CA PHE A 125 8.78 7.07 -18.06
C PHE A 125 9.85 6.29 -17.29
N ILE A 126 10.20 6.74 -16.08
CA ILE A 126 11.13 6.03 -15.18
C ILE A 126 10.59 4.64 -14.86
N SER A 127 9.31 4.52 -14.47
CA SER A 127 8.69 3.24 -14.17
C SER A 127 8.71 2.29 -15.37
N LEU A 128 8.45 2.80 -16.57
CA LEU A 128 8.54 2.01 -17.81
C LEU A 128 9.96 1.50 -18.04
N LEU A 129 10.98 2.34 -17.87
CA LEU A 129 12.39 1.94 -17.99
C LEU A 129 12.73 0.84 -16.97
N PHE A 130 12.31 0.98 -15.71
CA PHE A 130 12.52 -0.05 -14.69
C PHE A 130 11.88 -1.37 -15.06
N LEU A 131 10.67 -1.36 -15.58
CA LEU A 131 9.96 -2.57 -16.00
C LEU A 131 10.62 -3.26 -17.20
N VAL A 132 11.06 -2.49 -18.19
CA VAL A 132 11.69 -3.04 -19.42
C VAL A 132 13.07 -3.60 -19.13
N VAL A 133 13.90 -2.88 -18.37
CA VAL A 133 15.28 -3.24 -18.09
C VAL A 133 15.45 -4.16 -16.89
N GLY A 134 14.69 -3.88 -15.81
CA GLY A 134 14.95 -4.43 -14.49
C GLY A 134 14.44 -5.84 -14.23
N LYS A 135 13.45 -6.30 -14.96
CA LYS A 135 12.81 -7.61 -14.76
C LYS A 135 12.37 -7.83 -13.28
N TYR A 136 11.89 -9.02 -12.98
CA TYR A 136 11.42 -9.41 -11.63
C TYR A 136 12.49 -9.26 -10.54
N LYS A 137 13.74 -9.61 -10.80
CA LYS A 137 14.80 -9.63 -9.79
C LYS A 137 15.14 -8.23 -9.26
N LEU A 138 15.17 -7.21 -10.14
CA LEU A 138 15.40 -5.83 -9.71
C LEU A 138 14.23 -5.33 -8.85
N LEU A 139 13.00 -5.57 -9.29
CA LEU A 139 11.80 -5.21 -8.56
C LEU A 139 11.77 -5.84 -7.16
N ASP A 140 12.02 -7.15 -7.05
CA ASP A 140 12.03 -7.88 -5.78
C ASP A 140 13.07 -7.33 -4.80
N ASN A 141 14.27 -7.01 -5.28
CA ASN A 141 15.31 -6.45 -4.44
C ASN A 141 14.99 -5.01 -3.99
N LEU A 142 14.58 -4.13 -4.91
CA LEU A 142 14.20 -2.75 -4.58
C LEU A 142 13.08 -2.71 -3.55
N MET A 143 12.03 -3.51 -3.75
CA MET A 143 10.88 -3.53 -2.84
C MET A 143 11.25 -3.96 -1.42
N LYS A 144 12.20 -4.88 -1.26
CA LYS A 144 12.70 -5.27 0.07
C LYS A 144 13.29 -4.08 0.84
N TYR A 145 14.14 -3.29 0.18
CA TYR A 145 14.75 -2.12 0.80
C TYR A 145 13.72 -1.02 1.07
N ILE A 146 12.85 -0.72 0.11
CA ILE A 146 11.81 0.29 0.24
C ILE A 146 10.88 -0.04 1.40
N ILE A 147 10.35 -1.26 1.47
CA ILE A 147 9.44 -1.68 2.54
C ILE A 147 10.10 -1.65 3.91
N LEU A 148 11.35 -2.11 4.02
CA LEU A 148 12.07 -2.04 5.28
C LEU A 148 12.29 -0.58 5.73
N THR A 149 12.75 0.29 4.84
CA THR A 149 12.95 1.72 5.13
C THR A 149 11.65 2.38 5.54
N LEU A 150 10.56 2.16 4.78
CA LEU A 150 9.25 2.69 5.08
C LEU A 150 8.73 2.19 6.44
N THR A 151 8.89 0.90 6.73
CA THR A 151 8.45 0.32 8.01
C THR A 151 9.19 0.96 9.18
N PHE A 152 10.52 1.02 9.12
CA PHE A 152 11.32 1.62 10.20
C PHE A 152 11.02 3.12 10.38
N SER A 153 10.97 3.89 9.29
CA SER A 153 10.67 5.32 9.37
C SER A 153 9.26 5.60 9.92
N THR A 154 8.28 4.80 9.51
CA THR A 154 6.90 4.94 10.00
C THR A 154 6.79 4.59 11.47
N ILE A 155 7.44 3.51 11.94
CA ILE A 155 7.46 3.15 13.36
C ILE A 155 8.11 4.27 14.20
N ILE A 156 9.25 4.79 13.76
CA ILE A 156 9.91 5.91 14.44
C ILE A 156 8.98 7.12 14.51
N ALA A 157 8.33 7.48 13.39
CA ALA A 157 7.40 8.59 13.34
C ALA A 157 6.21 8.41 14.32
N VAL A 158 5.65 7.20 14.39
CA VAL A 158 4.58 6.87 15.37
C VAL A 158 5.09 7.00 16.80
N CYS A 159 6.26 6.47 17.12
CA CYS A 159 6.85 6.58 18.45
C CYS A 159 7.04 8.05 18.85
N VAL A 160 7.62 8.88 17.97
CA VAL A 160 7.80 10.31 18.23
C VAL A 160 6.44 11.01 18.43
N ALA A 161 5.46 10.72 17.59
CA ALA A 161 4.12 11.28 17.70
C ALA A 161 3.43 10.88 19.02
N LEU A 162 3.58 9.63 19.46
CA LEU A 162 3.05 9.16 20.75
C LEU A 162 3.68 9.88 21.95
N PHE A 163 5.00 10.05 21.94
CA PHE A 163 5.71 10.77 23.02
C PHE A 163 5.43 12.28 23.03
N SER A 164 5.14 12.87 21.88
CA SER A 164 4.84 14.31 21.76
C SER A 164 3.39 14.63 22.08
N ASN A 165 2.50 13.64 22.01
CA ASN A 165 1.07 13.85 22.24
C ASN A 165 0.77 13.90 23.75
N LYS A 166 0.19 15.04 24.19
CA LYS A 166 -0.26 15.25 25.58
C LYS A 166 -1.78 15.13 25.74
N SER A 167 -2.50 14.92 24.66
CA SER A 167 -3.96 14.81 24.68
C SER A 167 -4.42 13.40 25.03
N PRO A 168 -5.54 13.24 25.77
CA PRO A 168 -6.10 11.92 26.02
C PRO A 168 -6.52 11.24 24.73
N PHE A 169 -6.29 9.93 24.65
CA PHE A 169 -6.69 9.11 23.51
C PHE A 169 -8.21 8.85 23.57
N ASP A 170 -8.91 9.35 22.57
CA ASP A 170 -10.32 8.99 22.35
C ASP A 170 -10.37 7.85 21.32
N VAL A 171 -10.57 6.64 21.82
CA VAL A 171 -10.64 5.41 21.00
C VAL A 171 -12.08 5.01 20.66
N THR A 172 -13.05 5.93 20.86
CA THR A 172 -14.46 5.68 20.50
C THR A 172 -14.57 5.38 19.01
N GLN A 173 -15.19 4.24 18.69
CA GLN A 173 -15.38 3.84 17.30
C GLN A 173 -16.56 4.58 16.70
N ILE A 174 -16.40 5.04 15.46
CA ILE A 174 -17.39 5.86 14.77
C ILE A 174 -17.95 5.07 13.58
N LEU A 175 -19.27 5.01 13.46
CA LEU A 175 -19.95 4.59 12.24
C LEU A 175 -20.37 5.85 11.48
N PRO A 176 -19.71 6.19 10.36
CA PRO A 176 -20.06 7.35 9.56
C PRO A 176 -21.52 7.28 9.09
N SER A 177 -22.24 8.40 9.18
CA SER A 177 -23.66 8.48 8.80
C SER A 177 -23.96 9.52 7.72
N GLY A 178 -23.04 10.50 7.53
CA GLY A 178 -23.16 11.51 6.48
C GLY A 178 -22.77 10.96 5.10
N THR A 179 -23.35 11.48 4.03
CA THR A 179 -23.09 11.03 2.65
C THR A 179 -21.59 11.12 2.29
N VAL A 180 -20.92 12.21 2.69
CA VAL A 180 -19.48 12.41 2.42
C VAL A 180 -18.66 11.40 3.21
N GLU A 181 -18.97 11.20 4.48
CA GLU A 181 -18.29 10.27 5.37
C GLU A 181 -18.48 8.81 4.93
N LEU A 182 -19.68 8.44 4.51
CA LEU A 182 -19.96 7.10 3.96
C LEU A 182 -19.21 6.87 2.66
N THR A 183 -19.14 7.88 1.78
CA THR A 183 -18.36 7.80 0.54
C THR A 183 -16.88 7.59 0.85
N PHE A 184 -16.34 8.30 1.86
CA PHE A 184 -14.98 8.08 2.31
C PHE A 184 -14.78 6.67 2.87
N LEU A 185 -15.69 6.18 3.72
CA LEU A 185 -15.62 4.83 4.30
C LEU A 185 -15.62 3.75 3.20
N ILE A 186 -16.50 3.86 2.19
CA ILE A 186 -16.56 2.93 1.06
C ILE A 186 -15.22 2.96 0.28
N ALA A 187 -14.70 4.15 0.00
CA ALA A 187 -13.41 4.29 -0.67
C ALA A 187 -12.27 3.70 0.17
N PHE A 188 -12.25 3.97 1.47
CA PHE A 188 -11.28 3.42 2.41
C PHE A 188 -11.29 1.90 2.43
N LEU A 189 -12.46 1.28 2.59
CA LEU A 189 -12.64 -0.17 2.55
C LEU A 189 -12.27 -0.76 1.17
N GLY A 190 -12.55 -0.04 0.09
CA GLY A 190 -12.19 -0.42 -1.27
C GLY A 190 -10.69 -0.51 -1.48
N TRP A 191 -9.96 0.54 -1.11
CA TRP A 191 -8.50 0.64 -1.26
C TRP A 191 -7.71 -0.28 -0.34
N MET A 192 -8.20 -0.56 0.88
CA MET A 192 -7.48 -1.33 1.89
C MET A 192 -7.64 -2.85 1.70
N PRO A 193 -6.57 -3.66 1.92
CA PRO A 193 -5.17 -3.26 1.92
C PRO A 193 -4.65 -2.98 0.52
N ALA A 194 -5.32 -3.45 -0.53
CA ALA A 194 -4.91 -3.35 -1.91
C ALA A 194 -6.10 -3.54 -2.87
N PRO A 195 -5.98 -3.14 -4.15
CA PRO A 195 -6.92 -3.49 -5.21
C PRO A 195 -6.97 -4.99 -5.47
N LEU A 196 -8.09 -5.48 -6.03
CA LEU A 196 -8.35 -6.92 -6.25
C LEU A 196 -7.33 -7.61 -7.17
N ASP A 197 -6.81 -6.91 -8.15
CA ASP A 197 -5.84 -7.40 -9.14
C ASP A 197 -4.51 -7.85 -8.51
N ILE A 198 -4.15 -7.32 -7.34
CA ILE A 198 -2.93 -7.71 -6.60
C ILE A 198 -2.93 -9.21 -6.27
N SER A 199 -4.08 -9.85 -6.07
CA SER A 199 -4.14 -11.31 -5.86
C SER A 199 -3.63 -12.09 -7.07
N ILE A 200 -3.92 -11.59 -8.27
CA ILE A 200 -3.43 -12.18 -9.53
C ILE A 200 -1.94 -11.90 -9.69
N TRP A 201 -1.51 -10.66 -9.46
CA TRP A 201 -0.09 -10.30 -9.50
C TRP A 201 0.74 -11.13 -8.53
N HIS A 202 0.21 -11.39 -7.34
CA HIS A 202 0.89 -12.25 -6.37
C HIS A 202 1.06 -13.69 -6.89
N SER A 203 0.06 -14.23 -7.61
CA SER A 203 0.20 -15.53 -8.27
C SER A 203 1.29 -15.53 -9.34
N LEU A 204 1.39 -14.48 -10.14
CA LEU A 204 2.43 -14.29 -11.15
C LEU A 204 3.82 -14.16 -10.49
N TRP A 205 3.97 -13.35 -9.46
CA TRP A 205 5.24 -13.17 -8.75
C TRP A 205 5.72 -14.48 -8.09
N THR A 206 4.79 -15.31 -7.60
CA THR A 206 5.12 -16.63 -7.05
C THR A 206 5.73 -17.52 -8.13
N LEU A 207 5.17 -17.53 -9.33
CA LEU A 207 5.70 -18.30 -10.46
C LEU A 207 7.02 -17.73 -10.99
N GLU A 208 7.16 -16.40 -11.04
CA GLU A 208 8.42 -15.76 -11.46
C GLU A 208 9.56 -16.06 -10.47
N LYS A 209 9.27 -16.05 -9.17
CA LYS A 209 10.24 -16.49 -8.15
C LYS A 209 10.69 -17.93 -8.40
N ASP A 210 9.78 -18.82 -8.74
CA ASP A 210 10.08 -20.22 -9.01
C ASP A 210 10.94 -20.45 -10.26
N LYS A 211 10.90 -19.52 -11.23
CA LYS A 211 11.83 -19.54 -12.39
C LYS A 211 13.26 -19.12 -12.00
N THR A 212 13.42 -18.33 -10.94
CA THR A 212 14.72 -17.83 -10.49
C THR A 212 15.36 -18.68 -9.41
N THR A 213 14.66 -19.69 -8.89
CA THR A 213 15.11 -20.55 -7.80
C THR A 213 15.17 -22.02 -8.23
N VAL A 214 16.18 -22.75 -7.75
CA VAL A 214 16.33 -24.21 -8.03
C VAL A 214 15.20 -25.02 -7.39
N VAL A 215 14.69 -24.57 -6.25
CA VAL A 215 13.64 -25.28 -5.51
C VAL A 215 12.34 -24.51 -5.62
N LYS A 216 11.32 -25.12 -6.19
CA LYS A 216 9.97 -24.55 -6.31
C LYS A 216 9.39 -24.21 -4.94
N THR A 217 8.61 -23.16 -4.89
CA THR A 217 7.92 -22.68 -3.70
C THR A 217 6.83 -23.68 -3.30
N LYS A 218 6.92 -24.24 -2.07
CA LYS A 218 5.86 -25.08 -1.54
C LYS A 218 4.69 -24.23 -1.08
N ARG A 219 3.48 -24.79 -1.13
CA ARG A 219 2.25 -24.12 -0.67
C ARG A 219 2.40 -23.48 0.72
N ARG A 220 3.04 -24.19 1.69
CA ARG A 220 3.28 -23.67 3.05
C ARG A 220 4.16 -22.43 3.04
N ASP A 221 5.20 -22.43 2.23
CA ASP A 221 6.16 -21.32 2.14
C ASP A 221 5.50 -20.09 1.47
N ALA A 222 4.67 -20.32 0.43
CA ALA A 222 3.92 -19.26 -0.23
C ALA A 222 2.90 -18.59 0.71
N VAL A 223 2.18 -19.38 1.51
CA VAL A 223 1.24 -18.86 2.51
C VAL A 223 1.98 -18.11 3.63
N PHE A 224 3.14 -18.62 4.05
CA PHE A 224 3.95 -17.95 5.06
C PHE A 224 4.48 -16.61 4.58
N ASP A 225 5.05 -16.56 3.37
CA ASP A 225 5.54 -15.33 2.73
C ASP A 225 4.41 -14.30 2.56
N PHE A 226 3.24 -14.75 2.08
CA PHE A 226 2.03 -13.92 2.00
C PHE A 226 1.64 -13.35 3.36
N ASN A 227 1.58 -14.18 4.39
CA ASN A 227 1.15 -13.76 5.73
C ASN A 227 2.06 -12.66 6.30
N ILE A 228 3.37 -12.77 6.09
CA ILE A 228 4.32 -11.73 6.51
C ILE A 228 4.01 -10.40 5.81
N GLY A 229 3.85 -10.42 4.48
CA GLY A 229 3.47 -9.22 3.73
C GLY A 229 2.12 -8.66 4.16
N TYR A 230 1.11 -9.52 4.29
CA TYR A 230 -0.26 -9.12 4.64
C TYR A 230 -0.38 -8.55 6.04
N ILE A 231 0.23 -9.19 7.04
CA ILE A 231 0.26 -8.67 8.42
C ILE A 231 1.08 -7.38 8.47
N GLY A 232 2.18 -7.30 7.71
CA GLY A 232 2.95 -6.07 7.56
C GLY A 232 2.11 -4.89 7.04
N THR A 233 1.25 -5.13 6.03
CA THR A 233 0.33 -4.10 5.54
C THR A 233 -0.68 -3.67 6.60
N LEU A 234 -1.24 -4.61 7.37
CA LEU A 234 -2.14 -4.28 8.48
C LEU A 234 -1.45 -3.40 9.52
N CYS A 235 -0.26 -3.80 9.96
CA CYS A 235 0.51 -3.04 10.96
C CYS A 235 0.82 -1.61 10.47
N LEU A 236 1.28 -1.47 9.22
CA LEU A 236 1.55 -0.16 8.64
C LEU A 236 0.28 0.66 8.41
N GLY A 237 -0.84 0.02 8.04
CA GLY A 237 -2.14 0.68 7.97
C GLY A 237 -2.56 1.29 9.31
N ILE A 238 -2.38 0.55 10.40
CA ILE A 238 -2.59 1.06 11.77
C ILE A 238 -1.63 2.20 12.06
N CYS A 239 -0.33 2.06 11.77
CA CYS A 239 0.66 3.11 12.00
C CYS A 239 0.29 4.41 11.27
N PHE A 240 -0.10 4.36 10.01
CA PHE A 240 -0.51 5.55 9.25
C PHE A 240 -1.82 6.16 9.79
N LEU A 241 -2.78 5.35 10.21
CA LEU A 241 -3.98 5.83 10.86
C LEU A 241 -3.64 6.54 12.19
N LEU A 242 -2.77 5.93 13.00
CA LEU A 242 -2.28 6.54 14.25
C LEU A 242 -1.58 7.88 13.98
N LEU A 243 -0.72 7.97 12.97
CA LEU A 243 -0.07 9.23 12.60
C LEU A 243 -1.08 10.30 12.22
N GLY A 244 -2.09 9.96 11.42
CA GLY A 244 -3.19 10.87 11.12
C GLY A 244 -3.94 11.34 12.36
N ALA A 245 -4.26 10.42 13.26
CA ALA A 245 -4.99 10.71 14.50
C ALA A 245 -4.18 11.55 15.48
N LEU A 246 -2.88 11.27 15.64
CA LEU A 246 -2.02 11.95 16.62
C LEU A 246 -1.53 13.33 16.15
N VAL A 247 -1.29 13.47 14.84
CA VAL A 247 -0.61 14.66 14.29
C VAL A 247 -1.58 15.59 13.60
N MET A 248 -2.62 15.06 12.94
CA MET A 248 -3.52 15.82 12.08
C MET A 248 -4.91 16.04 12.68
N TYR A 249 -5.43 15.08 13.43
CA TYR A 249 -6.76 15.18 14.04
C TYR A 249 -6.81 16.37 15.02
N LYS A 250 -7.83 17.21 14.86
CA LYS A 250 -8.00 18.45 15.68
C LYS A 250 -6.83 19.44 15.59
N SER A 251 -5.99 19.35 14.55
CA SER A 251 -4.90 20.32 14.34
C SER A 251 -5.37 21.72 13.94
N GLY A 252 -6.65 21.88 13.58
CA GLY A 252 -7.23 23.11 13.06
C GLY A 252 -6.90 23.38 11.57
N GLU A 253 -6.16 22.50 10.93
CA GLU A 253 -5.84 22.60 9.49
C GLU A 253 -6.89 21.85 8.64
N THR A 254 -7.22 22.41 7.49
CA THR A 254 -8.10 21.76 6.52
C THR A 254 -7.28 20.95 5.52
N PHE A 255 -7.62 19.68 5.36
CA PHE A 255 -6.93 18.78 4.45
C PHE A 255 -7.65 18.68 3.10
N SER A 256 -6.84 18.67 2.04
CA SER A 256 -7.38 18.60 0.68
C SER A 256 -7.95 17.20 0.38
N ASN A 257 -9.10 17.19 -0.31
CA ASN A 257 -9.66 15.95 -0.86
C ASN A 257 -8.88 15.42 -2.08
N LYS A 258 -7.97 16.24 -2.65
CA LYS A 258 -7.10 15.84 -3.77
C LYS A 258 -5.87 15.11 -3.24
N GLY A 259 -5.70 13.83 -3.62
CA GLY A 259 -4.65 12.96 -3.07
C GLY A 259 -3.22 13.52 -3.18
N GLY A 260 -2.83 14.11 -4.30
CA GLY A 260 -1.51 14.71 -4.47
C GLY A 260 -1.27 15.93 -3.56
N VAL A 261 -2.29 16.78 -3.37
CA VAL A 261 -2.21 17.93 -2.45
C VAL A 261 -2.18 17.45 -1.00
N PHE A 262 -3.00 16.45 -0.65
CA PHE A 262 -3.00 15.85 0.68
C PHE A 262 -1.63 15.23 1.02
N ALA A 263 -1.02 14.50 0.08
CA ALA A 263 0.31 13.93 0.27
C ALA A 263 1.37 15.01 0.57
N SER A 264 1.29 16.15 -0.12
CA SER A 264 2.14 17.31 0.15
C SER A 264 1.91 17.93 1.53
N GLN A 265 0.64 18.06 1.94
CA GLN A 265 0.27 18.56 3.27
C GLN A 265 0.76 17.61 4.38
N LEU A 266 0.66 16.30 4.14
CA LEU A 266 1.14 15.26 5.04
C LEU A 266 2.64 15.44 5.35
N ILE A 267 3.47 15.57 4.32
CA ILE A 267 4.92 15.76 4.50
C ILE A 267 5.21 17.02 5.29
N LYS A 268 4.57 18.15 4.93
CA LYS A 268 4.75 19.42 5.65
C LYS A 268 4.38 19.32 7.12
N LEU A 269 3.29 18.64 7.42
CA LEU A 269 2.82 18.50 8.80
C LEU A 269 3.74 17.58 9.61
N TYR A 270 4.24 16.51 9.03
CA TYR A 270 5.23 15.66 9.68
C TYR A 270 6.53 16.41 9.97
N THR A 271 6.99 17.21 9.01
CA THR A 271 8.18 18.07 9.21
C THR A 271 7.98 19.04 10.38
N LYS A 272 6.83 19.71 10.43
CA LYS A 272 6.49 20.68 11.49
C LYS A 272 6.47 20.03 12.87
N ASN A 273 5.99 18.80 13.00
CA ASN A 273 5.80 18.13 14.30
C ASN A 273 6.97 17.23 14.71
N LEU A 274 7.72 16.68 13.75
CA LEU A 274 8.79 15.71 14.02
C LEU A 274 10.21 16.28 13.76
N GLY A 275 10.30 17.56 13.32
CA GLY A 275 11.55 18.24 13.00
C GLY A 275 12.05 18.04 11.58
N GLU A 276 12.96 18.90 11.13
CA GLU A 276 13.46 18.93 9.74
C GLU A 276 14.17 17.63 9.30
N PHE A 277 14.84 16.94 10.21
CA PHE A 277 15.47 15.65 9.90
C PHE A 277 14.46 14.58 9.49
N SER A 278 13.23 14.63 10.00
CA SER A 278 12.19 13.67 9.65
C SER A 278 11.65 13.89 8.23
N HIS A 279 11.73 15.12 7.71
CA HIS A 279 11.24 15.47 6.38
C HIS A 279 11.85 14.59 5.29
N ILE A 280 13.17 14.46 5.26
CA ILE A 280 13.87 13.71 4.21
C ILE A 280 13.53 12.23 4.30
N PHE A 281 13.55 11.65 5.51
CA PHE A 281 13.25 10.23 5.71
C PHE A 281 11.79 9.89 5.36
N ILE A 282 10.84 10.73 5.78
CA ILE A 282 9.41 10.51 5.51
C ILE A 282 9.11 10.74 4.02
N ALA A 283 9.70 11.78 3.41
CA ALA A 283 9.51 12.08 2.00
C ALA A 283 10.08 10.96 1.11
N ILE A 284 11.29 10.49 1.39
CA ILE A 284 11.92 9.37 0.66
C ILE A 284 11.13 8.07 0.87
N ALA A 285 10.68 7.81 2.09
CA ALA A 285 9.93 6.58 2.38
C ALA A 285 8.52 6.59 1.77
N ALA A 286 7.92 7.78 1.62
CA ALA A 286 6.60 7.96 1.04
C ALA A 286 6.62 7.98 -0.49
N PHE A 287 7.71 8.47 -1.10
CA PHE A 287 7.94 8.51 -2.55
C PHE A 287 8.33 7.15 -3.11
#